data_fe3641c21b9b0b43e34a5b357d6665b9
#
_entry.id   fe3641c21b9b0b43e34a5b357d6665b9
#
_cell.length_a   1.000
_cell.length_b   1.000
_cell.length_c   1.000
_cell.angle_alpha   90.00
_cell.angle_beta   90.00
_cell.angle_gamma   90.00
#
_symmetry.space_group_name_H-M   'P 1'
#
loop_
_entity.id
_entity.type
_entity.pdbx_description
1 polymer ?
#
loop_
_entity_poly.entity_id
_entity_poly.type
_entity_poly.pdbx_seq_one_letter_code
_entity_poly.pdbx_strand_id
1 'polypeptide(L)'
;GYIMDDFEAAKMNYVQKYISSKWYPGDIRYKDLNGDGMIDQGNRTLANPGDQKVIGNSTPRYRFNLQGGIGWRGFDIRAIFEGVGKRDMWTSSDIFWGFSRGIYNSCVTQYHIDNIWTYENPTAYYPRLNANGNKRSKQIQTKYLQNAAYIRLKDITLSYTLPKSWLTKMKMEQVRIYVSGMNLWEKTGLPPFM
;
A
#
# COMPACT_ATOMS: atom_id res chain seq x y z
N GLY A 1 -17.20 0.09 9.33
CA GLY A 1 -17.54 1.50 9.56
C GLY A 1 -16.87 2.07 10.80
N TYR A 2 -17.28 3.28 11.20
CA TYR A 2 -16.86 3.88 12.46
C TYR A 2 -17.96 3.76 13.50
N ILE A 3 -17.59 3.80 14.76
CA ILE A 3 -18.48 4.01 15.90
C ILE A 3 -18.84 5.50 15.87
N MET A 4 -20.14 5.84 15.87
CA MET A 4 -20.58 7.19 15.60
C MET A 4 -20.84 8.02 16.87
N ASP A 5 -21.24 7.37 17.94
CA ASP A 5 -21.61 8.02 19.20
C ASP A 5 -21.23 7.20 20.43
N ASP A 6 -21.42 7.79 21.61
CA ASP A 6 -21.10 7.17 22.90
C ASP A 6 -22.01 5.98 23.23
N PHE A 7 -23.25 5.97 22.76
CA PHE A 7 -24.16 4.85 22.96
C PHE A 7 -23.70 3.61 22.19
N GLU A 8 -23.33 3.80 20.92
CA GLU A 8 -22.74 2.74 20.11
C GLU A 8 -21.38 2.28 20.69
N ALA A 9 -20.55 3.22 21.18
CA ALA A 9 -19.28 2.91 21.84
C ALA A 9 -19.49 2.04 23.09
N ALA A 10 -20.47 2.35 23.91
CA ALA A 10 -20.83 1.55 25.08
C ALA A 10 -21.23 0.11 24.71
N LYS A 11 -22.00 -0.05 23.63
CA LYS A 11 -22.35 -1.37 23.08
C LYS A 11 -21.09 -2.11 22.59
N MET A 12 -20.18 -1.42 21.89
CA MET A 12 -18.95 -2.02 21.37
C MET A 12 -17.97 -2.44 22.48
N ASN A 13 -18.02 -1.84 23.68
CA ASN A 13 -17.26 -2.30 24.85
C ASN A 13 -17.55 -3.77 25.20
N TYR A 14 -18.75 -4.25 24.88
CA TYR A 14 -19.14 -5.64 25.04
C TYR A 14 -18.88 -6.45 23.75
N VAL A 15 -19.43 -6.00 22.62
CA VAL A 15 -19.39 -6.71 21.33
C VAL A 15 -17.96 -6.93 20.83
N GLN A 16 -17.07 -5.94 20.98
CA GLN A 16 -15.67 -5.99 20.54
C GLN A 16 -14.66 -6.15 21.70
N LYS A 17 -15.12 -6.68 22.83
CA LYS A 17 -14.33 -6.85 24.07
C LYS A 17 -13.03 -7.64 23.84
N TYR A 18 -13.04 -8.59 22.95
CA TYR A 18 -11.85 -9.39 22.64
C TYR A 18 -10.67 -8.53 22.13
N ILE A 19 -10.98 -7.47 21.36
CA ILE A 19 -9.95 -6.57 20.80
C ILE A 19 -9.57 -5.50 21.83
N SER A 20 -10.56 -4.88 22.48
CA SER A 20 -10.37 -3.84 23.49
C SER A 20 -11.58 -3.74 24.43
N SER A 21 -11.32 -3.45 25.70
CA SER A 21 -12.37 -3.23 26.70
C SER A 21 -13.00 -1.82 26.66
N LYS A 22 -12.41 -0.90 25.91
CA LYS A 22 -12.90 0.48 25.79
C LYS A 22 -12.88 0.94 24.34
N TRP A 23 -14.02 1.42 23.88
CA TRP A 23 -14.24 1.95 22.54
C TRP A 23 -14.82 3.36 22.64
N TYR A 24 -14.61 4.14 21.59
CA TYR A 24 -15.01 5.54 21.56
C TYR A 24 -15.51 5.91 20.15
N PRO A 25 -16.31 6.97 19.99
CA PRO A 25 -16.65 7.50 18.68
C PRO A 25 -15.41 7.73 17.82
N GLY A 26 -15.49 7.35 16.54
CA GLY A 26 -14.37 7.41 15.58
C GLY A 26 -13.42 6.21 15.60
N ASP A 27 -13.56 5.28 16.55
CA ASP A 27 -12.87 3.99 16.46
C ASP A 27 -13.57 3.09 15.42
N ILE A 28 -12.87 2.05 14.95
CA ILE A 28 -13.39 1.13 13.94
C ILE A 28 -14.45 0.19 14.55
N ARG A 29 -15.62 0.12 13.90
CA ARG A 29 -16.61 -0.90 14.12
C ARG A 29 -16.40 -2.06 13.16
N TYR A 30 -15.95 -3.18 13.69
CA TYR A 30 -15.78 -4.43 12.94
C TYR A 30 -17.14 -5.07 12.65
N LYS A 31 -17.15 -5.97 11.68
CA LYS A 31 -18.37 -6.68 11.28
C LYS A 31 -18.37 -8.06 11.92
N ASP A 32 -19.45 -8.39 12.62
CA ASP A 32 -19.80 -9.74 13.02
C ASP A 32 -20.06 -10.57 11.74
N LEU A 33 -19.26 -11.59 11.53
CA LEU A 33 -19.30 -12.44 10.33
C LEU A 33 -20.07 -13.73 10.57
N ASN A 34 -20.06 -14.25 11.80
CA ASN A 34 -20.73 -15.50 12.16
C ASN A 34 -22.14 -15.26 12.74
N GLY A 35 -22.48 -14.02 13.14
CA GLY A 35 -23.79 -13.61 13.63
C GLY A 35 -24.05 -13.94 15.09
N ASP A 36 -23.03 -14.19 15.90
CA ASP A 36 -23.17 -14.55 17.31
C ASP A 36 -23.27 -13.33 18.26
N GLY A 37 -23.16 -12.11 17.71
CA GLY A 37 -23.26 -10.86 18.45
C GLY A 37 -21.96 -10.43 19.13
N MET A 38 -20.85 -11.13 18.93
CA MET A 38 -19.53 -10.83 19.46
C MET A 38 -18.51 -10.72 18.31
N ILE A 39 -17.44 -10.00 18.53
CA ILE A 39 -16.32 -9.94 17.57
C ILE A 39 -15.11 -10.62 18.19
N ASP A 40 -14.79 -11.82 17.71
CA ASP A 40 -13.69 -12.61 18.23
C ASP A 40 -12.95 -13.43 17.15
N GLN A 41 -12.01 -14.25 17.56
CA GLN A 41 -11.20 -15.10 16.68
C GLN A 41 -11.66 -16.56 16.70
N GLY A 42 -12.76 -16.87 17.36
CA GLY A 42 -13.22 -18.25 17.56
C GLY A 42 -12.10 -19.14 18.10
N ASN A 43 -12.06 -20.37 17.63
CA ASN A 43 -11.00 -21.32 17.99
C ASN A 43 -9.77 -21.23 17.07
N ARG A 44 -9.73 -20.29 16.13
CA ARG A 44 -8.69 -20.15 15.08
C ARG A 44 -8.53 -21.41 14.22
N THR A 45 -9.60 -22.13 13.99
CA THR A 45 -9.66 -23.29 13.11
C THR A 45 -10.52 -22.99 11.90
N LEU A 46 -10.40 -23.79 10.83
CA LEU A 46 -11.26 -23.65 9.66
C LEU A 46 -12.73 -23.91 9.97
N ALA A 47 -13.02 -24.74 10.98
CA ALA A 47 -14.39 -25.05 11.40
C ALA A 47 -15.00 -23.92 12.26
N ASN A 48 -14.17 -23.20 13.01
CA ASN A 48 -14.60 -22.05 13.82
C ASN A 48 -13.55 -20.94 13.77
N PRO A 49 -13.57 -20.13 12.71
CA PRO A 49 -12.65 -19.00 12.53
C PRO A 49 -13.07 -17.74 13.29
N GLY A 50 -14.23 -17.76 14.00
CA GLY A 50 -14.86 -16.54 14.55
C GLY A 50 -15.14 -15.53 13.44
N ASP A 51 -14.83 -14.25 13.68
CA ASP A 51 -15.03 -13.16 12.70
C ASP A 51 -13.83 -12.97 11.74
N GLN A 52 -13.06 -14.01 11.53
CA GLN A 52 -11.92 -13.96 10.63
C GLN A 52 -12.23 -14.61 9.29
N LYS A 53 -11.79 -13.96 8.21
CA LYS A 53 -11.80 -14.51 6.85
C LYS A 53 -10.57 -14.08 6.07
N VAL A 54 -10.23 -14.85 5.04
CA VAL A 54 -9.18 -14.44 4.10
C VAL A 54 -9.67 -13.25 3.29
N ILE A 55 -8.98 -12.10 3.40
CA ILE A 55 -9.34 -10.85 2.72
C ILE A 55 -8.36 -10.46 1.62
N GLY A 56 -7.20 -11.10 1.55
CA GLY A 56 -6.19 -10.79 0.55
C GLY A 56 -5.01 -11.77 0.56
N ASN A 57 -4.06 -11.51 -0.31
CA ASN A 57 -2.85 -12.31 -0.44
C ASN A 57 -1.65 -11.39 -0.70
N SER A 58 -0.66 -11.40 0.19
CA SER A 58 0.54 -10.58 0.09
C SER A 58 1.57 -11.13 -0.90
N THR A 59 1.40 -12.37 -1.37
CA THR A 59 2.28 -12.95 -2.38
C THR A 59 2.05 -12.27 -3.73
N PRO A 60 3.10 -11.75 -4.39
CA PRO A 60 2.97 -11.17 -5.72
C PRO A 60 2.52 -12.21 -6.74
N ARG A 61 1.42 -11.92 -7.44
CA ARG A 61 0.86 -12.76 -8.50
C ARG A 61 0.89 -12.04 -9.83
N TYR A 62 0.96 -12.80 -10.93
CA TYR A 62 1.05 -12.25 -12.28
C TYR A 62 2.25 -11.34 -12.44
N ARG A 63 3.44 -11.84 -12.07
CA ARG A 63 4.70 -11.14 -12.35
C ARG A 63 4.99 -11.19 -13.84
N PHE A 64 5.38 -10.05 -14.40
CA PHE A 64 5.74 -9.97 -15.81
C PHE A 64 6.95 -9.06 -16.01
N ASN A 65 7.66 -9.34 -17.08
CA ASN A 65 8.74 -8.52 -17.58
C ASN A 65 8.56 -8.42 -19.10
N LEU A 66 8.45 -7.20 -19.61
CA LEU A 66 8.35 -6.92 -21.04
C LEU A 66 9.58 -6.14 -21.44
N GLN A 67 10.31 -6.67 -22.41
CA GLN A 67 11.47 -5.96 -22.98
C GLN A 67 11.29 -5.84 -24.49
N GLY A 68 11.67 -4.70 -25.02
CA GLY A 68 11.64 -4.42 -26.42
C GLY A 68 12.71 -3.43 -26.82
N GLY A 69 13.05 -3.40 -28.08
CA GLY A 69 13.99 -2.44 -28.63
C GLY A 69 13.78 -2.28 -30.13
N ILE A 70 14.18 -1.11 -30.61
CA ILE A 70 14.14 -0.76 -32.01
C ILE A 70 15.45 -0.06 -32.38
N GLY A 71 16.02 -0.47 -33.52
CA GLY A 71 17.21 0.12 -34.10
C GLY A 71 16.92 0.76 -35.43
N TRP A 72 17.44 1.96 -35.67
CA TRP A 72 17.31 2.66 -36.93
C TRP A 72 18.50 3.56 -37.22
N ARG A 73 19.20 3.35 -38.32
CA ARG A 73 20.32 4.18 -38.80
C ARG A 73 21.38 4.50 -37.73
N GLY A 74 21.73 3.50 -36.92
CA GLY A 74 22.73 3.63 -35.86
C GLY A 74 22.18 4.06 -34.52
N PHE A 75 20.94 4.48 -34.45
CA PHE A 75 20.21 4.66 -33.18
C PHE A 75 19.59 3.37 -32.72
N ASP A 76 19.68 3.08 -31.42
CA ASP A 76 19.01 1.98 -30.76
C ASP A 76 18.31 2.48 -29.50
N ILE A 77 17.04 2.15 -29.34
CA ILE A 77 16.28 2.32 -28.11
C ILE A 77 15.95 0.94 -27.58
N ARG A 78 16.18 0.72 -26.30
CA ARG A 78 15.76 -0.48 -25.58
C ARG A 78 15.03 -0.05 -24.32
N ALA A 79 13.90 -0.69 -24.02
CA ALA A 79 13.13 -0.46 -22.81
C ALA A 79 12.77 -1.79 -22.14
N ILE A 80 12.76 -1.78 -20.80
CA ILE A 80 12.34 -2.91 -19.97
C ILE A 80 11.26 -2.41 -19.01
N PHE A 81 10.09 -3.03 -19.08
CA PHE A 81 9.02 -2.85 -18.12
C PHE A 81 8.91 -4.08 -17.24
N GLU A 82 8.72 -3.89 -15.96
CA GLU A 82 8.39 -4.95 -15.03
C GLU A 82 7.14 -4.61 -14.22
N GLY A 83 6.44 -5.63 -13.77
CA GLY A 83 5.27 -5.38 -12.94
C GLY A 83 4.74 -6.61 -12.22
N VAL A 84 3.81 -6.31 -11.33
CA VAL A 84 3.01 -7.28 -10.56
C VAL A 84 1.55 -6.93 -10.73
N GLY A 85 0.77 -7.83 -11.34
CA GLY A 85 -0.64 -7.58 -11.63
C GLY A 85 -1.54 -7.65 -10.41
N LYS A 86 -1.16 -8.41 -9.35
CA LYS A 86 -1.95 -8.50 -8.12
C LYS A 86 -1.08 -8.77 -6.90
N ARG A 87 -1.23 -7.94 -5.90
CA ARG A 87 -0.64 -8.09 -4.57
C ARG A 87 -1.44 -7.26 -3.58
N ASP A 88 -1.86 -7.86 -2.47
CA ASP A 88 -2.47 -7.13 -1.39
C ASP A 88 -1.41 -6.86 -0.31
N MET A 89 -1.43 -5.68 0.28
CA MET A 89 -0.48 -5.30 1.31
C MET A 89 -1.20 -4.68 2.50
N TRP A 90 -0.89 -5.20 3.69
CA TRP A 90 -1.24 -4.57 4.94
C TRP A 90 -0.03 -3.78 5.45
N THR A 91 -0.25 -2.56 5.88
CA THR A 91 0.80 -1.75 6.47
C THR A 91 0.58 -1.54 7.97
N SER A 92 1.65 -1.71 8.73
CA SER A 92 1.72 -1.36 10.15
C SER A 92 2.59 -0.12 10.40
N SER A 93 3.03 0.56 9.33
CA SER A 93 3.91 1.73 9.40
C SER A 93 3.30 2.84 10.26
N ASP A 94 4.11 3.45 11.11
CA ASP A 94 3.71 4.56 11.96
C ASP A 94 3.36 5.81 11.14
N ILE A 95 4.01 5.98 9.98
CA ILE A 95 3.70 7.05 9.03
C ILE A 95 2.29 6.88 8.48
N PHE A 96 1.88 5.65 8.19
CA PHE A 96 0.54 5.38 7.67
C PHE A 96 -0.55 5.62 8.73
N TRP A 97 -0.32 5.24 9.98
CA TRP A 97 -1.36 5.26 11.02
C TRP A 97 -1.36 6.53 11.87
N GLY A 98 -0.28 7.32 11.87
CA GLY A 98 -0.11 8.41 12.84
C GLY A 98 -0.19 7.90 14.29
N PHE A 99 0.32 8.63 15.24
CA PHE A 99 0.23 8.34 16.70
C PHE A 99 0.30 6.84 17.07
N SER A 100 1.13 6.06 16.39
CA SER A 100 1.14 4.63 16.61
C SER A 100 1.96 4.20 17.83
N ARG A 101 2.85 5.07 18.33
CA ARG A 101 3.74 4.83 19.49
C ARG A 101 3.48 5.73 20.69
N GLY A 102 2.39 6.50 20.67
CA GLY A 102 2.07 7.48 21.71
C GLY A 102 2.52 8.90 21.35
N ILE A 103 2.14 9.86 22.17
CA ILE A 103 2.29 11.31 21.89
C ILE A 103 3.73 11.79 21.73
N TYR A 104 4.69 11.13 22.37
CA TYR A 104 6.09 11.58 22.36
C TYR A 104 6.91 11.06 21.18
N ASN A 105 6.47 9.98 20.52
CA ASN A 105 7.25 9.27 19.51
C ASN A 105 6.49 9.09 18.19
N SER A 106 5.48 9.91 17.95
CA SER A 106 4.64 9.80 16.75
C SER A 106 4.56 11.12 16.00
N CYS A 107 4.65 11.04 14.68
CA CYS A 107 4.39 12.15 13.78
C CYS A 107 2.99 12.02 13.21
N VAL A 108 2.33 13.16 13.02
CA VAL A 108 1.09 13.27 12.26
C VAL A 108 1.34 14.22 11.11
N THR A 109 1.11 13.76 9.89
CA THR A 109 1.23 14.60 8.70
C THR A 109 -0.01 15.46 8.52
N GLN A 110 0.10 16.54 7.75
CA GLN A 110 -1.07 17.35 7.39
C GLN A 110 -2.15 16.49 6.71
N TYR A 111 -1.74 15.53 5.89
CA TYR A 111 -2.66 14.59 5.25
C TYR A 111 -3.51 13.80 6.26
N HIS A 112 -2.94 13.39 7.39
CA HIS A 112 -3.73 12.74 8.46
C HIS A 112 -4.74 13.69 9.05
N ILE A 113 -4.30 14.92 9.40
CA ILE A 113 -5.17 15.94 10.02
C ILE A 113 -6.39 16.19 9.13
N ASP A 114 -6.20 16.29 7.83
CA ASP A 114 -7.25 16.55 6.86
C ASP A 114 -8.18 15.33 6.63
N ASN A 115 -7.71 14.11 6.95
CA ASN A 115 -8.40 12.86 6.63
C ASN A 115 -8.69 11.98 7.85
N ILE A 116 -8.62 12.50 9.06
CA ILE A 116 -9.04 11.79 10.27
C ILE A 116 -10.53 11.95 10.55
N TRP A 117 -11.08 10.96 11.22
CA TRP A 117 -12.45 11.01 11.71
C TRP A 117 -12.61 12.10 12.77
N THR A 118 -13.58 12.96 12.57
CA THR A 118 -14.13 13.92 13.53
C THR A 118 -15.65 13.90 13.43
N TYR A 119 -16.36 14.56 14.34
CA TYR A 119 -17.81 14.68 14.25
C TYR A 119 -18.25 15.48 12.99
N GLU A 120 -17.40 16.41 12.53
CA GLU A 120 -17.64 17.16 11.29
C GLU A 120 -17.26 16.36 10.04
N ASN A 121 -16.37 15.36 10.17
CA ASN A 121 -15.92 14.50 9.07
C ASN A 121 -16.09 12.99 9.41
N PRO A 122 -17.32 12.51 9.54
CA PRO A 122 -17.60 11.13 9.99
C PRO A 122 -17.26 10.07 8.93
N THR A 123 -17.02 10.46 7.68
CA THR A 123 -16.67 9.57 6.56
C THR A 123 -15.18 9.54 6.23
N ALA A 124 -14.36 10.17 7.03
CA ALA A 124 -12.92 10.28 6.85
C ALA A 124 -12.24 8.93 6.55
N TYR A 125 -11.08 9.00 5.91
CA TYR A 125 -10.32 7.78 5.60
C TYR A 125 -9.74 7.13 6.86
N TYR A 126 -9.10 7.89 7.75
CA TYR A 126 -8.50 7.38 8.98
C TYR A 126 -9.48 7.41 10.16
N PRO A 127 -9.34 6.47 11.12
CA PRO A 127 -10.06 6.55 12.38
C PRO A 127 -9.59 7.77 13.19
N ARG A 128 -10.28 8.07 14.27
CA ARG A 128 -9.84 9.10 15.20
C ARG A 128 -8.39 8.85 15.65
N LEU A 129 -7.63 9.89 15.87
CA LEU A 129 -6.31 9.78 16.46
C LEU A 129 -6.41 9.44 17.95
N ASN A 130 -5.54 8.54 18.41
CA ASN A 130 -5.45 8.15 19.79
C ASN A 130 -4.02 8.29 20.28
N ALA A 131 -3.79 9.17 21.25
CA ALA A 131 -2.49 9.45 21.84
C ALA A 131 -1.77 8.21 22.42
N ASN A 132 -2.54 7.19 22.83
CA ASN A 132 -2.01 5.91 23.33
C ASN A 132 -1.79 4.85 22.25
N GLY A 133 -1.81 5.27 20.98
CA GLY A 133 -1.72 4.40 19.83
C GLY A 133 -3.06 3.78 19.40
N ASN A 134 -3.16 3.48 18.12
CA ASN A 134 -4.40 2.99 17.49
C ASN A 134 -4.48 1.46 17.42
N LYS A 135 -3.96 0.72 18.39
CA LYS A 135 -3.92 -0.76 18.36
C LYS A 135 -5.28 -1.40 18.05
N ARG A 136 -6.36 -0.84 18.64
CA ARG A 136 -7.72 -1.35 18.42
C ARG A 136 -8.22 -1.16 16.99
N SER A 137 -7.86 -0.06 16.35
CA SER A 137 -8.24 0.24 14.96
C SER A 137 -7.27 -0.34 13.92
N LYS A 138 -6.12 -0.89 14.34
CA LYS A 138 -5.10 -1.48 13.48
C LYS A 138 -5.27 -2.98 13.22
N GLN A 139 -6.40 -3.57 13.56
CA GLN A 139 -6.66 -4.97 13.19
C GLN A 139 -6.77 -5.09 11.67
N ILE A 140 -6.20 -6.16 11.12
CA ILE A 140 -6.20 -6.42 9.66
C ILE A 140 -7.64 -6.45 9.17
N GLN A 141 -7.96 -5.61 8.17
CA GLN A 141 -9.31 -5.39 7.70
C GLN A 141 -9.33 -4.90 6.25
N THR A 142 -10.47 -5.02 5.60
CA THR A 142 -10.62 -4.68 4.18
C THR A 142 -10.45 -3.18 3.88
N LYS A 143 -10.83 -2.29 4.81
CA LYS A 143 -10.78 -0.83 4.59
C LYS A 143 -9.37 -0.31 4.30
N TYR A 144 -8.37 -0.83 5.00
CA TYR A 144 -6.97 -0.37 4.91
C TYR A 144 -6.05 -1.38 4.23
N LEU A 145 -6.61 -2.45 3.66
CA LEU A 145 -5.84 -3.36 2.82
C LEU A 145 -5.51 -2.65 1.50
N GLN A 146 -4.23 -2.50 1.21
CA GLN A 146 -3.74 -1.75 0.07
C GLN A 146 -3.51 -2.66 -1.13
N ASN A 147 -3.76 -2.13 -2.34
CA ASN A 147 -3.39 -2.79 -3.58
C ASN A 147 -1.96 -2.41 -3.95
N ALA A 148 -1.02 -3.34 -3.77
CA ALA A 148 0.39 -3.17 -4.10
C ALA A 148 0.74 -3.73 -5.50
N ALA A 149 -0.21 -3.77 -6.42
CA ALA A 149 0.05 -4.00 -7.84
C ALA A 149 0.79 -2.79 -8.43
N TYR A 150 1.73 -3.04 -9.33
CA TYR A 150 2.48 -1.97 -9.98
C TYR A 150 2.95 -2.37 -11.38
N ILE A 151 3.26 -1.37 -12.18
CA ILE A 151 4.05 -1.45 -13.40
C ILE A 151 5.07 -0.32 -13.38
N ARG A 152 6.33 -0.63 -13.73
CA ARG A 152 7.39 0.38 -13.81
C ARG A 152 8.22 0.23 -15.08
N LEU A 153 8.73 1.36 -15.56
CA LEU A 153 9.80 1.40 -16.55
C LEU A 153 11.13 1.18 -15.81
N LYS A 154 11.58 -0.08 -15.82
CA LYS A 154 12.75 -0.53 -15.06
C LYS A 154 14.04 0.01 -15.62
N ASP A 155 14.17 -0.03 -16.94
CA ASP A 155 15.33 0.44 -17.67
C ASP A 155 14.89 1.01 -19.01
N ILE A 156 15.54 2.09 -19.41
CA ILE A 156 15.50 2.59 -20.78
C ILE A 156 16.91 3.01 -21.18
N THR A 157 17.35 2.52 -22.33
CA THR A 157 18.67 2.85 -22.90
C THR A 157 18.49 3.38 -24.31
N LEU A 158 19.02 4.56 -24.57
CA LEU A 158 19.19 5.13 -25.88
C LEU A 158 20.66 5.07 -26.24
N SER A 159 21.00 4.57 -27.40
CA SER A 159 22.37 4.50 -27.88
C SER A 159 22.48 4.88 -29.34
N TYR A 160 23.66 5.35 -29.71
CA TYR A 160 24.03 5.67 -31.08
C TYR A 160 25.38 5.08 -31.43
N THR A 161 25.42 4.30 -32.49
CA THR A 161 26.66 3.73 -33.05
C THR A 161 27.14 4.59 -34.22
N LEU A 162 28.35 5.10 -34.11
CA LEU A 162 28.91 5.99 -35.12
C LEU A 162 29.15 5.27 -36.45
N PRO A 163 28.92 5.96 -37.59
CA PRO A 163 29.14 5.40 -38.92
C PRO A 163 30.61 5.04 -39.16
N LYS A 164 30.85 3.94 -39.85
CA LYS A 164 32.22 3.49 -40.18
C LYS A 164 33.07 4.56 -40.91
N SER A 165 32.46 5.41 -41.75
CA SER A 165 33.14 6.52 -42.44
C SER A 165 33.86 7.51 -41.52
N TRP A 166 33.32 7.72 -40.30
CA TRP A 166 33.94 8.58 -39.30
C TRP A 166 35.04 7.83 -38.55
N LEU A 167 34.82 6.54 -38.22
CA LEU A 167 35.70 5.70 -37.45
C LEU A 167 37.01 5.38 -38.16
N THR A 168 36.96 5.20 -39.49
CA THR A 168 38.20 4.96 -40.32
C THR A 168 39.18 6.09 -40.19
N LYS A 169 38.70 7.35 -40.13
CA LYS A 169 39.58 8.51 -39.93
C LYS A 169 40.21 8.54 -38.53
N MET A 170 39.54 7.96 -37.55
CA MET A 170 39.96 7.92 -36.15
C MET A 170 40.71 6.64 -35.78
N LYS A 171 40.97 5.73 -36.77
CA LYS A 171 41.56 4.42 -36.57
C LYS A 171 40.88 3.58 -35.48
N MET A 172 39.54 3.70 -35.37
CA MET A 172 38.74 2.95 -34.44
C MET A 172 37.81 1.98 -35.19
N GLU A 173 37.53 0.80 -34.62
CA GLU A 173 36.68 -0.20 -35.25
C GLU A 173 35.18 0.08 -34.96
N GLN A 174 34.84 0.45 -33.73
CA GLN A 174 33.49 0.75 -33.31
C GLN A 174 33.49 1.75 -32.15
N VAL A 175 32.60 2.73 -32.23
CA VAL A 175 32.26 3.63 -31.11
C VAL A 175 30.74 3.67 -30.96
N ARG A 176 30.30 3.39 -29.77
CA ARG A 176 28.90 3.47 -29.37
C ARG A 176 28.79 4.41 -28.17
N ILE A 177 27.93 5.38 -28.27
CA ILE A 177 27.58 6.29 -27.19
C ILE A 177 26.20 5.90 -26.69
N TYR A 178 25.98 5.85 -25.38
CA TYR A 178 24.68 5.53 -24.82
C TYR A 178 24.38 6.34 -23.56
N VAL A 179 23.08 6.52 -23.32
CA VAL A 179 22.51 7.06 -22.09
C VAL A 179 21.46 6.07 -21.60
N SER A 180 21.49 5.75 -20.32
CA SER A 180 20.50 4.88 -19.71
C SER A 180 19.92 5.50 -18.46
N GLY A 181 18.66 5.18 -18.18
CA GLY A 181 17.96 5.58 -16.99
C GLY A 181 17.21 4.38 -16.39
N MET A 182 17.26 4.26 -15.06
CA MET A 182 16.60 3.19 -14.34
C MET A 182 15.48 3.74 -13.46
N ASN A 183 14.36 2.98 -13.40
CA ASN A 183 13.20 3.30 -12.55
C ASN A 183 12.65 4.73 -12.76
N LEU A 184 12.62 5.19 -14.01
CA LEU A 184 12.23 6.56 -14.35
C LEU A 184 10.72 6.81 -14.21
N TRP A 185 9.92 5.76 -14.23
CA TRP A 185 8.48 5.87 -14.13
C TRP A 185 7.89 4.63 -13.46
N GLU A 186 6.92 4.87 -12.58
CA GLU A 186 6.13 3.83 -11.93
C GLU A 186 4.67 4.24 -11.81
N LYS A 187 3.76 3.30 -12.01
CA LYS A 187 2.36 3.40 -11.65
C LYS A 187 2.04 2.29 -10.66
N THR A 188 1.58 2.66 -9.49
CA THR A 188 1.22 1.75 -8.40
C THR A 188 -0.20 2.00 -7.92
N GLY A 189 -0.80 0.98 -7.29
CA GLY A 189 -2.07 1.11 -6.59
C GLY A 189 -1.92 1.61 -5.14
N LEU A 190 -0.68 1.80 -4.67
CA LEU A 190 -0.43 2.33 -3.33
C LEU A 190 -0.69 3.84 -3.27
N PRO A 191 -1.14 4.36 -2.12
CA PRO A 191 -1.22 5.79 -1.90
C PRO A 191 0.15 6.48 -2.00
N PRO A 192 0.21 7.75 -2.44
CA PRO A 192 1.47 8.45 -2.72
C PRO A 192 2.35 8.74 -1.50
N PHE A 193 1.86 8.47 -0.30
CA PHE A 193 2.56 8.65 0.98
C PHE A 193 3.04 7.31 1.60
N MET A 194 3.05 6.23 0.82
CA MET A 194 3.53 4.91 1.24
C MET A 194 4.86 4.55 0.61
#